data_481544fe0e873c4eaf9fa99022a3a29e
#
_entry.id   481544fe0e873c4eaf9fa99022a3a29e
#
_cell.length_a   1.000
_cell.length_b   1.000
_cell.length_c   1.000
_cell.angle_alpha   90.00
_cell.angle_beta   90.00
_cell.angle_gamma   90.00
#
_symmetry.space_group_name_H-M   'P 1'
#
loop_
_entity.id
_entity.type
_entity.pdbx_description
1 polymer ?
#
loop_
_entity_poly.entity_id
_entity_poly.type
_entity_poly.pdbx_seq_one_letter_code
_entity_poly.pdbx_strand_id
1 'polypeptide(L)'
;DRAVTEVLRGCIRGCRFCQAGYIYRPYRERSVDVINRQAYDLCHNCGYDEVSLSSLSTSDHSHLADLMEKMLVWAEPEHVDLSLPSLRIDSMTPHLLELVQRVRKSGLTFAPEAGSQRLRDAINKNITEQEVLDTCRMSFESGYTAVKLYFMMGLPTETLEDIKGIADTAQQVVDLYYSMEHPKGKGVQVTISVACFVPKPDTPFQFCAQDR
;
A
#
# COMPACT_ATOMS: atom_id res chain seq x y z
N ASP A 1 -12.76 -0.86 17.75
CA ASP A 1 -11.99 0.40 17.86
C ASP A 1 -10.51 0.06 18.01
N ARG A 2 -9.62 0.95 17.55
CA ARG A 2 -8.16 0.74 17.54
C ARG A 2 -7.42 2.01 17.94
N ALA A 3 -6.23 1.86 18.51
CA ALA A 3 -5.29 2.95 18.68
C ALA A 3 -4.69 3.34 17.31
N VAL A 4 -4.51 4.64 17.07
CA VAL A 4 -3.89 5.13 15.83
C VAL A 4 -2.68 5.97 16.17
N THR A 5 -1.51 5.59 15.66
CA THR A 5 -0.25 6.33 15.84
C THR A 5 0.26 6.83 14.49
N GLU A 6 0.44 8.16 14.35
CA GLU A 6 1.04 8.73 13.15
C GLU A 6 2.54 8.49 13.13
N VAL A 7 3.05 7.82 12.10
CA VAL A 7 4.47 7.47 11.97
C VAL A 7 5.26 8.50 11.16
N LEU A 8 4.60 9.10 10.16
CA LEU A 8 5.17 10.16 9.35
C LEU A 8 4.06 11.08 8.83
N ARG A 9 4.42 12.31 8.49
CA ARG A 9 3.54 13.29 7.84
C ARG A 9 4.14 13.78 6.54
N GLY A 10 3.29 13.98 5.53
CA GLY A 10 3.70 14.30 4.17
C GLY A 10 3.98 13.06 3.34
N CYS A 11 4.39 13.27 2.08
CA CYS A 11 4.75 12.20 1.17
C CYS A 11 5.86 12.69 0.22
N ILE A 12 6.84 11.84 -0.05
CA ILE A 12 7.99 12.15 -0.93
C ILE A 12 7.70 11.90 -2.41
N ARG A 13 6.58 11.22 -2.74
CA ARG A 13 6.40 10.58 -4.06
C ARG A 13 6.00 11.53 -5.19
N GLY A 14 5.18 12.51 -4.96
CA GLY A 14 4.81 13.52 -5.96
C GLY A 14 3.90 13.02 -7.08
N CYS A 15 3.01 12.05 -6.82
CA CYS A 15 1.97 11.62 -7.75
C CYS A 15 1.12 12.82 -8.17
N ARG A 16 0.95 13.05 -9.50
CA ARG A 16 0.34 14.27 -10.04
C ARG A 16 -1.12 14.47 -9.72
N PHE A 17 -1.83 13.44 -9.31
CA PHE A 17 -3.24 13.47 -8.90
C PHE A 17 -3.45 13.65 -7.40
N CYS A 18 -2.41 13.46 -6.58
CA CYS A 18 -2.54 13.32 -5.14
C CYS A 18 -2.36 14.64 -4.40
N GLN A 19 -3.46 15.26 -3.97
CA GLN A 19 -3.44 16.51 -3.20
C GLN A 19 -2.63 16.39 -1.90
N ALA A 20 -2.78 15.28 -1.18
CA ALA A 20 -2.10 15.07 0.09
C ALA A 20 -0.56 15.11 -0.03
N GLY A 21 -0.02 14.67 -1.18
CA GLY A 21 1.41 14.75 -1.46
C GLY A 21 1.95 16.17 -1.63
N TYR A 22 1.08 17.17 -1.84
CA TYR A 22 1.46 18.57 -2.01
C TYR A 22 1.18 19.41 -0.78
N ILE A 23 -0.01 19.28 -0.17
CA ILE A 23 -0.43 20.16 0.94
C ILE A 23 0.22 19.81 2.28
N TYR A 24 0.67 18.55 2.48
CA TYR A 24 1.30 18.11 3.73
C TYR A 24 2.83 18.15 3.70
N ARG A 25 3.43 18.92 2.83
CA ARG A 25 4.87 19.16 2.82
C ARG A 25 5.30 20.09 3.95
N PRO A 26 6.54 19.94 4.46
CA PRO A 26 7.55 18.95 4.14
C PRO A 26 7.25 17.57 4.72
N TYR A 27 7.91 16.54 4.16
CA TYR A 27 7.94 15.19 4.70
C TYR A 27 8.67 15.18 6.05
N ARG A 28 8.09 14.52 7.05
CA ARG A 28 8.64 14.43 8.40
C ARG A 28 8.32 13.09 9.02
N GLU A 29 9.33 12.40 9.51
CA GLU A 29 9.20 11.14 10.25
C GLU A 29 9.25 11.38 11.76
N ARG A 30 8.58 10.52 12.49
CA ARG A 30 8.80 10.37 13.93
C ARG A 30 9.83 9.27 14.16
N SER A 31 10.61 9.38 15.22
CA SER A 31 11.58 8.33 15.57
C SER A 31 10.90 7.05 16.02
N VAL A 32 11.53 5.91 15.76
CA VAL A 32 11.07 4.58 16.16
C VAL A 32 10.70 4.54 17.65
N ASP A 33 11.54 5.14 18.51
CA ASP A 33 11.30 5.15 19.96
C ASP A 33 10.04 5.90 20.37
N VAL A 34 9.77 7.03 19.72
CA VAL A 34 8.58 7.83 19.99
C VAL A 34 7.32 7.07 19.55
N ILE A 35 7.33 6.49 18.33
CA ILE A 35 6.19 5.73 17.80
C ILE A 35 5.92 4.51 18.70
N ASN A 36 6.95 3.72 18.98
CA ASN A 36 6.82 2.52 19.81
C ASN A 36 6.27 2.83 21.19
N ARG A 37 6.79 3.86 21.86
CA ARG A 37 6.29 4.28 23.18
C ARG A 37 4.84 4.74 23.11
N GLN A 38 4.48 5.58 22.15
CA GLN A 38 3.10 6.06 21.99
C GLN A 38 2.11 4.92 21.73
N ALA A 39 2.48 3.96 20.90
CA ALA A 39 1.66 2.78 20.63
C ALA A 39 1.46 1.93 21.88
N TYR A 40 2.56 1.67 22.61
CA TYR A 40 2.55 0.95 23.88
C TYR A 40 1.64 1.63 24.90
N ASP A 41 1.85 2.93 25.13
CA ASP A 41 1.07 3.72 26.10
C ASP A 41 -0.43 3.74 25.78
N LEU A 42 -0.80 3.82 24.48
CA LEU A 42 -2.20 3.78 24.04
C LEU A 42 -2.85 2.44 24.35
N CYS A 43 -2.17 1.32 24.10
CA CYS A 43 -2.71 0.00 24.43
C CYS A 43 -2.85 -0.17 25.94
N HIS A 44 -1.82 0.13 26.73
CA HIS A 44 -1.81 -0.13 28.17
C HIS A 44 -2.70 0.83 28.96
N ASN A 45 -2.75 2.11 28.59
CA ASN A 45 -3.53 3.09 29.35
C ASN A 45 -5.00 3.19 28.89
N CYS A 46 -5.30 2.81 27.64
CA CYS A 46 -6.65 2.94 27.05
C CYS A 46 -7.30 1.57 26.76
N GLY A 47 -6.56 0.47 26.90
CA GLY A 47 -7.11 -0.89 26.74
C GLY A 47 -7.38 -1.28 25.28
N TYR A 48 -6.63 -0.73 24.31
CA TYR A 48 -6.76 -1.14 22.91
C TYR A 48 -5.97 -2.44 22.67
N ASP A 49 -6.54 -3.31 21.87
CA ASP A 49 -5.98 -4.59 21.41
C ASP A 49 -5.52 -4.55 19.93
N GLU A 50 -5.65 -3.38 19.27
CA GLU A 50 -5.14 -3.14 17.91
C GLU A 50 -4.49 -1.76 17.81
N VAL A 51 -3.32 -1.68 17.17
CA VAL A 51 -2.63 -0.44 16.80
C VAL A 51 -2.57 -0.32 15.28
N SER A 52 -2.99 0.81 14.76
CA SER A 52 -2.84 1.16 13.35
C SER A 52 -1.78 2.26 13.18
N LEU A 53 -0.77 2.00 12.36
CA LEU A 53 0.24 2.99 11.98
C LEU A 53 -0.33 3.89 10.88
N SER A 54 -0.49 5.17 11.15
CA SER A 54 -1.12 6.12 10.22
C SER A 54 -0.08 6.95 9.48
N SER A 55 -0.21 6.98 8.16
CA SER A 55 0.54 7.89 7.27
C SER A 55 -0.02 7.87 5.84
N LEU A 56 0.51 8.75 4.99
CA LEU A 56 0.22 8.74 3.55
C LEU A 56 0.98 7.64 2.79
N SER A 57 2.07 7.12 3.36
CA SER A 57 2.89 6.06 2.78
C SER A 57 3.75 5.42 3.88
N THR A 58 3.20 4.46 4.59
CA THR A 58 3.85 3.85 5.76
C THR A 58 5.16 3.17 5.38
N SER A 59 5.22 2.53 4.23
CA SER A 59 6.43 1.87 3.73
C SER A 59 7.56 2.82 3.32
N ASP A 60 7.32 4.14 3.29
CA ASP A 60 8.37 5.14 3.04
C ASP A 60 9.08 5.60 4.33
N HIS A 61 8.65 5.13 5.50
CA HIS A 61 9.36 5.42 6.75
C HIS A 61 10.73 4.75 6.74
N SER A 62 11.79 5.56 6.96
CA SER A 62 13.19 5.13 6.78
C SER A 62 13.60 3.93 7.64
N HIS A 63 12.93 3.73 8.78
CA HIS A 63 13.22 2.69 9.77
C HIS A 63 11.98 1.82 10.04
N LEU A 64 11.19 1.50 9.00
CA LEU A 64 9.95 0.74 9.22
C LEU A 64 10.21 -0.67 9.76
N ALA A 65 11.23 -1.37 9.24
CA ALA A 65 11.58 -2.71 9.73
C ALA A 65 11.98 -2.68 11.20
N ASP A 66 12.87 -1.77 11.60
CA ASP A 66 13.31 -1.59 13.00
C ASP A 66 12.11 -1.27 13.92
N LEU A 67 11.18 -0.44 13.43
CA LEU A 67 9.95 -0.11 14.15
C LEU A 67 9.08 -1.36 14.37
N MET A 68 8.87 -2.14 13.30
CA MET A 68 8.07 -3.35 13.37
C MET A 68 8.68 -4.39 14.31
N GLU A 69 9.97 -4.64 14.22
CA GLU A 69 10.68 -5.54 15.12
C GLU A 69 10.52 -5.10 16.58
N LYS A 70 10.71 -3.81 16.84
CA LYS A 70 10.59 -3.25 18.20
C LYS A 70 9.17 -3.35 18.75
N MET A 71 8.15 -3.12 17.92
CA MET A 71 6.75 -3.25 18.34
C MET A 71 6.36 -4.70 18.59
N LEU A 72 6.84 -5.64 17.78
CA LEU A 72 6.54 -7.06 17.90
C LEU A 72 7.03 -7.67 19.23
N VAL A 73 8.10 -7.12 19.85
CA VAL A 73 8.62 -7.57 21.13
C VAL A 73 7.54 -7.59 22.23
N TRP A 74 6.65 -6.62 22.22
CA TRP A 74 5.57 -6.54 23.21
C TRP A 74 4.20 -6.88 22.63
N ALA A 75 3.94 -6.56 21.35
CA ALA A 75 2.64 -6.76 20.76
C ALA A 75 2.28 -8.26 20.57
N GLU A 76 3.24 -9.11 20.18
CA GLU A 76 3.01 -10.56 20.05
C GLU A 76 2.68 -11.23 21.38
N PRO A 77 3.47 -11.10 22.47
CA PRO A 77 3.15 -11.72 23.76
C PRO A 77 1.82 -11.23 24.35
N GLU A 78 1.44 -9.99 24.08
CA GLU A 78 0.25 -9.36 24.60
C GLU A 78 -0.97 -9.51 23.68
N HIS A 79 -0.83 -10.20 22.55
CA HIS A 79 -1.88 -10.41 21.55
C HIS A 79 -2.46 -9.08 21.01
N VAL A 80 -1.63 -8.06 20.84
CA VAL A 80 -2.01 -6.79 20.25
C VAL A 80 -1.78 -6.86 18.73
N ASP A 81 -2.86 -6.65 17.98
CA ASP A 81 -2.79 -6.60 16.51
C ASP A 81 -2.14 -5.30 16.02
N LEU A 82 -1.22 -5.42 15.06
CA LEU A 82 -0.64 -4.26 14.39
C LEU A 82 -1.21 -4.15 12.97
N SER A 83 -1.65 -3.01 12.56
CA SER A 83 -2.18 -2.72 11.23
C SER A 83 -1.28 -1.72 10.50
N LEU A 84 -0.81 -2.09 9.30
CA LEU A 84 0.03 -1.27 8.45
C LEU A 84 -0.73 -0.85 7.20
N PRO A 85 -1.43 0.26 7.23
CA PRO A 85 -2.05 0.81 6.03
C PRO A 85 -1.01 1.44 5.10
N SER A 86 -1.40 1.68 3.84
CA SER A 86 -0.62 2.45 2.88
C SER A 86 0.77 1.87 2.55
N LEU A 87 0.83 0.54 2.39
CA LEU A 87 2.03 -0.12 1.88
C LEU A 87 2.14 0.08 0.36
N ARG A 88 3.33 0.43 -0.10
CA ARG A 88 3.63 0.61 -1.52
C ARG A 88 4.28 -0.63 -2.11
N ILE A 89 4.03 -0.86 -3.39
CA ILE A 89 4.60 -1.97 -4.17
C ILE A 89 6.13 -1.90 -4.17
N ASP A 90 6.67 -0.74 -4.51
CA ASP A 90 8.11 -0.49 -4.66
C ASP A 90 8.91 -0.44 -3.34
N SER A 91 8.24 -0.58 -2.21
CA SER A 91 8.88 -0.57 -0.89
C SER A 91 8.75 -1.91 -0.16
N MET A 92 8.14 -2.92 -0.79
CA MET A 92 7.99 -4.25 -0.20
C MET A 92 9.28 -5.04 -0.35
N THR A 93 9.80 -5.52 0.78
CA THR A 93 10.93 -6.44 0.83
C THR A 93 10.49 -7.78 1.44
N PRO A 94 11.19 -8.91 1.18
CA PRO A 94 10.87 -10.18 1.81
C PRO A 94 10.83 -10.09 3.34
N HIS A 95 11.79 -9.38 3.93
CA HIS A 95 11.84 -9.17 5.37
C HIS A 95 10.64 -8.38 5.91
N LEU A 96 10.26 -7.28 5.25
CA LEU A 96 9.09 -6.51 5.65
C LEU A 96 7.80 -7.34 5.53
N LEU A 97 7.70 -8.15 4.47
CA LEU A 97 6.55 -9.02 4.27
C LEU A 97 6.44 -10.09 5.36
N GLU A 98 7.58 -10.67 5.81
CA GLU A 98 7.63 -11.59 6.94
C GLU A 98 7.13 -10.92 8.23
N LEU A 99 7.60 -9.71 8.52
CA LEU A 99 7.14 -8.93 9.68
C LEU A 99 5.64 -8.63 9.60
N VAL A 100 5.14 -8.25 8.43
CA VAL A 100 3.69 -7.99 8.22
C VAL A 100 2.86 -9.24 8.45
N GLN A 101 3.35 -10.41 8.07
CA GLN A 101 2.65 -11.68 8.29
C GLN A 101 2.50 -12.07 9.77
N ARG A 102 3.50 -11.71 10.60
CA ARG A 102 3.46 -11.96 12.05
C ARG A 102 2.37 -11.17 12.75
N VAL A 103 1.98 -10.05 12.15
CA VAL A 103 1.08 -9.07 12.76
C VAL A 103 -0.39 -9.33 12.44
N ARG A 104 -0.72 -9.61 11.20
CA ARG A 104 -2.10 -9.90 10.76
C ARG A 104 -2.11 -10.60 9.41
N LYS A 105 -2.84 -11.71 9.31
CA LYS A 105 -3.12 -12.39 8.04
C LYS A 105 -4.30 -11.70 7.33
N SER A 106 -4.16 -10.45 6.94
CA SER A 106 -5.11 -9.77 6.06
C SER A 106 -4.62 -9.84 4.61
N GLY A 107 -5.54 -9.84 3.64
CA GLY A 107 -5.17 -9.73 2.23
C GLY A 107 -4.35 -8.46 1.97
N LEU A 108 -3.41 -8.55 1.04
CA LEU A 108 -2.56 -7.42 0.67
C LEU A 108 -3.31 -6.49 -0.31
N THR A 109 -3.09 -5.20 -0.14
CA THR A 109 -3.70 -4.17 -0.99
C THR A 109 -2.61 -3.30 -1.59
N PHE A 110 -2.62 -3.18 -2.90
CA PHE A 110 -1.67 -2.38 -3.66
C PHE A 110 -2.38 -1.41 -4.60
N ALA A 111 -1.73 -0.32 -4.94
CA ALA A 111 -2.30 0.74 -5.77
C ALA A 111 -1.40 1.05 -6.99
N PRO A 112 -1.48 0.27 -8.08
CA PRO A 112 -0.82 0.63 -9.34
C PRO A 112 -1.37 1.92 -9.94
N GLU A 113 -2.62 2.25 -9.67
CA GLU A 113 -3.39 3.43 -10.08
C GLU A 113 -3.77 3.47 -11.57
N ALA A 114 -2.94 2.97 -12.47
CA ALA A 114 -3.19 2.93 -13.90
C ALA A 114 -2.84 1.57 -14.51
N GLY A 115 -3.56 1.18 -15.56
CA GLY A 115 -3.42 -0.13 -16.18
C GLY A 115 -2.18 -0.27 -17.08
N SER A 116 -1.63 0.84 -17.59
CA SER A 116 -0.45 0.79 -18.46
C SER A 116 0.74 1.49 -17.84
N GLN A 117 1.96 1.08 -18.24
CA GLN A 117 3.19 1.75 -17.82
C GLN A 117 3.21 3.22 -18.27
N ARG A 118 2.82 3.47 -19.52
CA ARG A 118 2.73 4.83 -20.07
C ARG A 118 1.90 5.76 -19.16
N LEU A 119 0.75 5.28 -18.71
CA LEU A 119 -0.14 6.10 -17.88
C LEU A 119 0.37 6.19 -16.44
N ARG A 120 0.99 5.15 -15.88
CA ARG A 120 1.70 5.23 -14.59
C ARG A 120 2.80 6.29 -14.61
N ASP A 121 3.56 6.37 -15.70
CA ASP A 121 4.59 7.41 -15.88
C ASP A 121 3.96 8.80 -16.02
N ALA A 122 2.87 8.92 -16.79
CA ALA A 122 2.14 10.17 -16.98
C ALA A 122 1.60 10.74 -15.66
N ILE A 123 1.15 9.90 -14.74
CA ILE A 123 0.67 10.32 -13.41
C ILE A 123 1.77 10.40 -12.34
N ASN A 124 3.02 10.14 -12.71
CA ASN A 124 4.20 10.08 -11.81
C ASN A 124 4.01 9.09 -10.64
N LYS A 125 3.47 7.91 -10.94
CA LYS A 125 3.29 6.88 -9.91
C LYS A 125 4.59 6.18 -9.57
N ASN A 126 5.57 6.15 -10.50
CA ASN A 126 6.89 5.53 -10.34
C ASN A 126 6.82 4.07 -9.86
N ILE A 127 5.95 3.30 -10.48
CA ILE A 127 5.80 1.85 -10.27
C ILE A 127 5.80 1.19 -11.64
N THR A 128 6.66 0.20 -11.82
CA THR A 128 6.75 -0.59 -13.04
C THR A 128 5.78 -1.78 -13.00
N GLU A 129 5.44 -2.32 -14.16
CA GLU A 129 4.65 -3.54 -14.26
C GLU A 129 5.37 -4.72 -13.59
N GLN A 130 6.70 -4.80 -13.76
CA GLN A 130 7.51 -5.84 -13.15
C GLN A 130 7.46 -5.76 -11.62
N GLU A 131 7.54 -4.58 -11.03
CA GLU A 131 7.43 -4.41 -9.58
C GLU A 131 6.07 -4.86 -9.05
N VAL A 132 4.98 -4.65 -9.80
CA VAL A 132 3.65 -5.18 -9.46
C VAL A 132 3.68 -6.70 -9.40
N LEU A 133 4.22 -7.34 -10.43
CA LEU A 133 4.29 -8.80 -10.52
C LEU A 133 5.23 -9.39 -9.47
N ASP A 134 6.41 -8.80 -9.26
CA ASP A 134 7.37 -9.27 -8.27
C ASP A 134 6.82 -9.19 -6.84
N THR A 135 6.11 -8.11 -6.52
CA THR A 135 5.47 -7.97 -5.21
C THR A 135 4.33 -8.98 -5.02
N CYS A 136 3.53 -9.23 -6.07
CA CYS A 136 2.51 -10.28 -6.03
C CYS A 136 3.16 -11.67 -5.88
N ARG A 137 4.27 -11.94 -6.58
CA ARG A 137 5.04 -13.18 -6.46
C ARG A 137 5.50 -13.42 -5.02
N MET A 138 6.20 -12.46 -4.44
CA MET A 138 6.65 -12.53 -3.04
C MET A 138 5.47 -12.79 -2.08
N SER A 139 4.32 -12.14 -2.34
CA SER A 139 3.12 -12.34 -1.54
C SER A 139 2.61 -13.78 -1.63
N PHE A 140 2.55 -14.35 -2.82
CA PHE A 140 2.10 -15.73 -3.04
C PHE A 140 3.06 -16.75 -2.46
N GLU A 141 4.37 -16.56 -2.62
CA GLU A 141 5.43 -17.38 -1.99
C GLU A 141 5.31 -17.38 -0.47
N SER A 142 4.88 -16.26 0.08
CA SER A 142 4.61 -16.11 1.51
C SER A 142 3.24 -16.68 1.95
N GLY A 143 2.49 -17.33 1.04
CA GLY A 143 1.24 -18.03 1.34
C GLY A 143 -0.03 -17.19 1.28
N TYR A 144 0.04 -15.93 0.83
CA TYR A 144 -1.16 -15.17 0.52
C TYR A 144 -1.85 -15.72 -0.72
N THR A 145 -3.18 -15.68 -0.73
CA THR A 145 -4.03 -16.10 -1.85
C THR A 145 -5.01 -15.02 -2.28
N ALA A 146 -4.94 -13.85 -1.64
CA ALA A 146 -5.81 -12.73 -1.95
C ALA A 146 -5.00 -11.45 -2.11
N VAL A 147 -5.20 -10.74 -3.23
CA VAL A 147 -4.60 -9.44 -3.53
C VAL A 147 -5.69 -8.49 -4.01
N LYS A 148 -5.67 -7.27 -3.49
CA LYS A 148 -6.55 -6.19 -3.95
C LYS A 148 -5.73 -5.12 -4.67
N LEU A 149 -6.14 -4.76 -5.87
CA LEU A 149 -5.49 -3.75 -6.70
C LEU A 149 -6.41 -2.53 -6.87
N TYR A 150 -5.88 -1.35 -6.59
CA TYR A 150 -6.58 -0.08 -6.81
C TYR A 150 -6.13 0.58 -8.10
N PHE A 151 -7.13 1.03 -8.88
CA PHE A 151 -6.93 1.78 -10.12
C PHE A 151 -7.84 3.01 -10.16
N MET A 152 -7.52 3.93 -11.06
CA MET A 152 -8.36 5.05 -11.44
C MET A 152 -8.68 4.99 -12.93
N MET A 153 -9.86 5.51 -13.31
CA MET A 153 -10.26 5.78 -14.69
C MET A 153 -10.55 7.28 -14.87
N GLY A 154 -10.45 7.77 -16.10
CA GLY A 154 -10.61 9.19 -16.43
C GLY A 154 -9.37 10.01 -16.12
N LEU A 155 -8.20 9.38 -16.03
CA LEU A 155 -6.93 10.07 -15.83
C LEU A 155 -6.56 10.92 -17.06
N PRO A 156 -5.89 12.09 -16.86
CA PRO A 156 -5.41 12.89 -17.98
C PRO A 156 -4.56 12.06 -18.94
N THR A 157 -4.83 12.17 -20.22
CA THR A 157 -4.21 11.43 -21.34
C THR A 157 -4.55 9.93 -21.42
N GLU A 158 -5.50 9.45 -20.64
CA GLU A 158 -5.94 8.05 -20.66
C GLU A 158 -6.52 7.66 -22.03
N THR A 159 -6.26 6.45 -22.46
CA THR A 159 -6.80 5.84 -23.69
C THR A 159 -7.53 4.54 -23.35
N LEU A 160 -8.30 4.01 -24.30
CA LEU A 160 -8.96 2.71 -24.12
C LEU A 160 -7.98 1.57 -23.86
N GLU A 161 -6.77 1.65 -24.42
CA GLU A 161 -5.71 0.66 -24.16
C GLU A 161 -5.24 0.70 -22.71
N ASP A 162 -5.15 1.89 -22.10
CA ASP A 162 -4.81 2.04 -20.69
C ASP A 162 -5.88 1.44 -19.77
N ILE A 163 -7.17 1.60 -20.14
CA ILE A 163 -8.30 1.01 -19.41
C ILE A 163 -8.28 -0.52 -19.51
N LYS A 164 -8.07 -1.06 -20.72
CA LYS A 164 -7.92 -2.52 -20.91
C LYS A 164 -6.77 -3.08 -20.09
N GLY A 165 -5.65 -2.34 -20.00
CA GLY A 165 -4.50 -2.70 -19.20
C GLY A 165 -4.82 -2.94 -17.72
N ILE A 166 -5.93 -2.43 -17.18
CA ILE A 166 -6.40 -2.75 -15.84
C ILE A 166 -6.77 -4.24 -15.74
N ALA A 167 -7.54 -4.74 -16.70
CA ALA A 167 -7.92 -6.15 -16.76
C ALA A 167 -6.72 -7.04 -17.07
N ASP A 168 -5.84 -6.60 -17.96
CA ASP A 168 -4.63 -7.33 -18.35
C ASP A 168 -3.69 -7.47 -17.14
N THR A 169 -3.48 -6.42 -16.36
CA THR A 169 -2.68 -6.47 -15.13
C THR A 169 -3.26 -7.48 -14.12
N ALA A 170 -4.58 -7.49 -13.94
CA ALA A 170 -5.20 -8.47 -13.04
C ALA A 170 -5.07 -9.90 -13.56
N GLN A 171 -5.22 -10.11 -14.87
CA GLN A 171 -5.03 -11.43 -15.48
C GLN A 171 -3.59 -11.91 -15.34
N GLN A 172 -2.59 -11.04 -15.56
CA GLN A 172 -1.18 -11.37 -15.34
C GLN A 172 -0.91 -11.81 -13.89
N VAL A 173 -1.55 -11.17 -12.91
CA VAL A 173 -1.41 -11.59 -11.49
C VAL A 173 -2.05 -12.96 -11.24
N VAL A 174 -3.18 -13.27 -11.87
CA VAL A 174 -3.82 -14.58 -11.81
C VAL A 174 -2.92 -15.64 -12.47
N ASP A 175 -2.42 -15.36 -13.66
CA ASP A 175 -1.55 -16.29 -14.42
C ASP A 175 -0.24 -16.54 -13.67
N LEU A 176 0.31 -15.50 -13.04
CA LEU A 176 1.48 -15.62 -12.18
C LEU A 176 1.25 -16.64 -11.05
N TYR A 177 0.13 -16.53 -10.32
CA TYR A 177 -0.19 -17.46 -9.24
C TYR A 177 -0.24 -18.91 -9.73
N TYR A 178 -0.93 -19.16 -10.85
CA TYR A 178 -1.05 -20.52 -11.39
C TYR A 178 0.23 -21.05 -12.07
N SER A 179 1.18 -20.17 -12.40
CA SER A 179 2.52 -20.55 -12.87
C SER A 179 3.48 -20.98 -11.77
N MET A 180 3.15 -20.69 -10.50
CA MET A 180 3.95 -20.98 -9.33
C MET A 180 3.47 -22.27 -8.63
N GLU A 181 4.30 -22.83 -7.75
CA GLU A 181 3.82 -23.84 -6.80
C GLU A 181 2.82 -23.20 -5.83
N HIS A 182 1.62 -23.74 -5.75
CA HIS A 182 0.56 -23.25 -4.88
C HIS A 182 -0.17 -24.42 -4.19
N PRO A 183 -0.81 -24.20 -3.03
CA PRO A 183 -1.52 -25.24 -2.32
C PRO A 183 -2.66 -25.83 -3.16
N LYS A 184 -2.71 -27.16 -3.27
CA LYS A 184 -3.77 -27.85 -4.02
C LYS A 184 -5.16 -27.49 -3.45
N GLY A 185 -6.08 -27.16 -4.35
CA GLY A 185 -7.46 -26.82 -3.99
C GLY A 185 -7.68 -25.39 -3.49
N LYS A 186 -6.64 -24.55 -3.44
CA LYS A 186 -6.78 -23.12 -3.16
C LYS A 186 -6.56 -22.32 -4.45
N GLY A 187 -7.57 -21.52 -4.82
CA GLY A 187 -7.46 -20.56 -5.90
C GLY A 187 -6.95 -19.20 -5.40
N VAL A 188 -6.55 -18.35 -6.34
CA VAL A 188 -6.23 -16.94 -6.04
C VAL A 188 -7.47 -16.08 -6.16
N GLN A 189 -7.57 -15.07 -5.30
CA GLN A 189 -8.57 -14.02 -5.38
C GLN A 189 -7.88 -12.69 -5.71
N VAL A 190 -8.07 -12.20 -6.93
CA VAL A 190 -7.63 -10.86 -7.33
C VAL A 190 -8.85 -9.94 -7.38
N THR A 191 -8.87 -8.92 -6.54
CA THR A 191 -9.95 -7.93 -6.50
C THR A 191 -9.46 -6.63 -7.11
N ILE A 192 -10.17 -6.14 -8.13
CA ILE A 192 -9.94 -4.81 -8.71
C ILE A 192 -10.92 -3.82 -8.09
N SER A 193 -10.42 -2.69 -7.63
CA SER A 193 -11.23 -1.55 -7.19
C SER A 193 -10.86 -0.34 -8.05
N VAL A 194 -11.83 0.19 -8.79
CA VAL A 194 -11.63 1.30 -9.72
C VAL A 194 -12.40 2.52 -9.23
N ALA A 195 -11.71 3.65 -9.11
CA ALA A 195 -12.30 4.95 -8.78
C ALA A 195 -12.23 5.89 -9.99
N CYS A 196 -13.17 6.81 -10.11
CA CYS A 196 -13.07 7.88 -11.10
C CYS A 196 -12.05 8.92 -10.64
N PHE A 197 -11.21 9.39 -11.57
CA PHE A 197 -10.34 10.53 -11.33
C PHE A 197 -11.15 11.79 -11.06
N VAL A 198 -10.77 12.53 -10.05
CA VAL A 198 -11.32 13.86 -9.72
C VAL A 198 -10.16 14.85 -9.63
N PRO A 199 -10.12 15.90 -10.47
CA PRO A 199 -9.14 16.97 -10.34
C PRO A 199 -9.20 17.58 -8.93
N LYS A 200 -8.04 17.69 -8.30
CA LYS A 200 -7.93 18.24 -6.94
C LYS A 200 -7.10 19.52 -6.95
N PRO A 201 -7.48 20.54 -6.18
CA PRO A 201 -6.68 21.77 -6.08
C PRO A 201 -5.28 21.46 -5.54
N ASP A 202 -4.35 22.36 -5.81
CA ASP A 202 -2.93 22.26 -5.43
C ASP A 202 -2.17 21.08 -6.05
N THR A 203 -2.74 20.43 -7.06
CA THR A 203 -2.07 19.34 -7.80
C THR A 203 -1.71 19.77 -9.22
N PRO A 204 -0.72 19.13 -9.88
CA PRO A 204 -0.47 19.35 -11.30
C PRO A 204 -1.68 19.14 -12.21
N PHE A 205 -2.63 18.29 -11.79
CA PHE A 205 -3.84 17.99 -12.55
C PHE A 205 -5.07 18.81 -12.17
N GLN A 206 -4.89 19.88 -11.38
CA GLN A 206 -6.02 20.68 -10.88
C GLN A 206 -6.89 21.34 -11.97
N PHE A 207 -6.32 21.59 -13.16
CA PHE A 207 -7.04 22.20 -14.29
C PHE A 207 -7.40 21.21 -15.39
N CYS A 208 -7.20 19.91 -15.19
CA CYS A 208 -7.62 18.89 -16.12
C CYS A 208 -9.14 18.72 -16.07
N ALA A 209 -9.72 18.34 -17.20
CA ALA A 209 -11.14 17.97 -17.23
C ALA A 209 -11.38 16.69 -16.43
N GLN A 210 -12.57 16.57 -15.87
CA GLN A 210 -13.07 15.31 -15.34
C GLN A 210 -13.98 14.69 -16.39
N ASP A 211 -13.68 13.46 -16.80
CA ASP A 211 -14.55 12.69 -17.67
C ASP A 211 -15.82 12.28 -16.91
N ARG A 212 -16.95 12.30 -17.66
CA ARG A 212 -18.28 12.01 -17.10
C ARG A 212 -18.84 10.71 -17.64
#